data_11121c4b31c0dac452e97784e3560761
#
_entry.id   11121c4b31c0dac452e97784e3560761
#
_cell.length_a   1.000
_cell.length_b   1.000
_cell.length_c   1.000
_cell.angle_alpha   90.00
_cell.angle_beta   90.00
_cell.angle_gamma   90.00
#
_symmetry.space_group_name_H-M   'P 1'
#
loop_
_entity.id
_entity.type
_entity.pdbx_description
1 polymer ?
#
loop_
_entity_poly.entity_id
_entity_poly.type
_entity_poly.pdbx_seq_one_letter_code
_entity_poly.pdbx_strand_id
1 'polypeptide(L)'
;MQISHWIPVDGAELAVDYRPHDDGRAPLVLLHAGVTDGRLWDGAMAAAAGRRSALRMDRRGFGQTRIEAATPHAMVADLLAVLDALALPRVELVGCSQGGRLAIDFALAQPGRVAGLTLVAPAVTGAPEPVLNAQVQALADAIDAAEAAGRLDDMNRLEARLWLYGPARPEGRVGGAARELFLAMNGIALRSPPAGGLVDAPPAWPRLEALPGPVRLVWGELDLPHLVERCRQIAARIPGVRCWPMQGVAHLPALEAPAAFNAVLREAGLLDG
;
A
#
# COMPACT_ATOMS: atom_id res chain seq x y z
N MET A 1 3.92 14.54 -4.82
CA MET A 1 3.68 14.62 -3.36
C MET A 1 4.41 15.85 -2.83
N GLN A 2 3.76 16.66 -2.00
CA GLN A 2 4.39 17.80 -1.32
C GLN A 2 4.87 17.30 0.06
N ILE A 3 6.17 17.33 0.29
CA ILE A 3 6.72 16.91 1.59
C ILE A 3 6.50 18.03 2.60
N SER A 4 5.84 17.70 3.71
CA SER A 4 5.64 18.61 4.85
C SER A 4 6.65 18.35 5.98
N HIS A 5 7.13 17.11 6.11
CA HIS A 5 8.05 16.69 7.15
C HIS A 5 9.08 15.69 6.62
N TRP A 6 10.29 15.79 7.13
CA TRP A 6 11.33 14.79 7.03
C TRP A 6 11.51 14.18 8.41
N ILE A 7 11.22 12.89 8.55
CA ILE A 7 11.28 12.20 9.84
C ILE A 7 12.55 11.34 9.88
N PRO A 8 13.52 11.68 10.72
CA PRO A 8 14.74 10.90 10.85
C PRO A 8 14.45 9.58 11.55
N VAL A 9 15.01 8.51 10.99
CA VAL A 9 15.05 7.15 11.54
C VAL A 9 16.43 6.60 11.34
N ASP A 10 16.76 5.45 11.96
CA ASP A 10 18.09 4.87 11.78
C ASP A 10 18.39 4.60 10.29
N GLY A 11 19.41 5.26 9.74
CA GLY A 11 19.86 5.13 8.35
C GLY A 11 18.96 5.72 7.27
N ALA A 12 17.92 6.51 7.62
CA ALA A 12 17.09 7.18 6.61
C ALA A 12 16.36 8.43 7.14
N GLU A 13 15.95 9.31 6.21
CA GLU A 13 14.96 10.36 6.44
C GLU A 13 13.68 10.02 5.65
N LEU A 14 12.58 9.74 6.36
CA LEU A 14 11.30 9.39 5.73
C LEU A 14 10.57 10.65 5.25
N ALA A 15 10.16 10.63 3.99
CA ALA A 15 9.39 11.72 3.38
C ALA A 15 7.90 11.57 3.72
N VAL A 16 7.32 12.58 4.37
CA VAL A 16 5.94 12.58 4.85
C VAL A 16 5.19 13.81 4.34
N ASP A 17 3.97 13.61 3.85
CA ASP A 17 2.98 14.66 3.55
C ASP A 17 1.83 14.50 4.55
N TYR A 18 1.83 15.34 5.58
CA TYR A 18 0.77 15.40 6.59
C TYR A 18 -0.03 16.69 6.45
N ARG A 19 -1.34 16.57 6.32
CA ARG A 19 -2.31 17.67 6.22
C ARG A 19 -3.29 17.58 7.39
N PRO A 20 -3.03 18.35 8.45
CA PRO A 20 -3.90 18.37 9.62
C PRO A 20 -5.25 19.03 9.30
N HIS A 21 -6.29 18.55 9.94
CA HIS A 21 -7.62 19.13 9.97
C HIS A 21 -8.29 18.76 11.29
N ASP A 22 -8.92 19.72 11.94
CA ASP A 22 -9.58 19.47 13.24
C ASP A 22 -11.06 19.10 13.03
N ASP A 23 -11.32 17.81 12.90
CA ASP A 23 -12.66 17.24 12.78
C ASP A 23 -12.98 16.24 13.90
N GLY A 24 -12.09 16.15 14.91
CA GLY A 24 -12.23 15.24 16.06
C GLY A 24 -12.06 13.75 15.71
N ARG A 25 -11.78 13.39 14.46
CA ARG A 25 -11.57 12.00 14.02
C ARG A 25 -10.08 11.62 14.01
N ALA A 26 -9.81 10.33 14.14
CA ALA A 26 -8.48 9.80 13.97
C ALA A 26 -7.97 10.09 12.53
N PRO A 27 -6.73 10.63 12.35
CA PRO A 27 -6.17 10.92 11.04
C PRO A 27 -6.11 9.67 10.15
N LEU A 28 -6.34 9.85 8.83
CA LEU A 28 -6.06 8.82 7.83
C LEU A 28 -4.56 8.70 7.62
N VAL A 29 -4.02 7.49 7.69
CA VAL A 29 -2.65 7.17 7.32
C VAL A 29 -2.65 6.23 6.12
N LEU A 30 -2.11 6.72 5.00
CA LEU A 30 -2.19 6.09 3.69
C LEU A 30 -0.84 5.45 3.35
N LEU A 31 -0.80 4.11 3.30
CA LEU A 31 0.40 3.29 3.15
C LEU A 31 0.42 2.65 1.74
N HIS A 32 1.42 3.01 0.94
CA HIS A 32 1.51 2.66 -0.48
C HIS A 32 1.94 1.20 -0.74
N ALA A 33 1.68 0.72 -1.96
CA ALA A 33 2.08 -0.60 -2.44
C ALA A 33 3.59 -0.70 -2.72
N GLY A 34 4.10 -1.91 -2.96
CA GLY A 34 5.52 -2.18 -3.20
C GLY A 34 6.06 -1.71 -4.55
N VAL A 35 5.18 -1.32 -5.47
CA VAL A 35 5.50 -0.82 -6.82
C VAL A 35 5.06 0.65 -7.01
N THR A 36 4.81 1.35 -5.90
CA THR A 36 4.34 2.75 -5.91
C THR A 36 5.00 3.54 -4.78
N ASP A 37 4.71 4.82 -4.68
CA ASP A 37 5.03 5.68 -3.55
C ASP A 37 3.79 6.43 -3.05
N GLY A 38 3.97 7.41 -2.17
CA GLY A 38 2.86 8.17 -1.59
C GLY A 38 1.93 8.83 -2.62
N ARG A 39 2.37 9.03 -3.87
CA ARG A 39 1.55 9.58 -4.96
C ARG A 39 0.42 8.66 -5.39
N LEU A 40 0.48 7.35 -5.07
CA LEU A 40 -0.67 6.44 -5.20
C LEU A 40 -1.95 7.05 -4.61
N TRP A 41 -1.80 7.83 -3.55
CA TRP A 41 -2.88 8.38 -2.76
C TRP A 41 -3.27 9.83 -3.10
N ASP A 42 -2.79 10.38 -4.23
CA ASP A 42 -3.10 11.78 -4.62
C ASP A 42 -4.60 12.07 -4.64
N GLY A 43 -5.41 11.14 -5.18
CA GLY A 43 -6.86 11.24 -5.21
C GLY A 43 -7.51 11.23 -3.82
N ALA A 44 -7.03 10.37 -2.91
CA ALA A 44 -7.55 10.28 -1.54
C ALA A 44 -7.13 11.50 -0.71
N MET A 45 -5.88 11.96 -0.84
CA MET A 45 -5.38 13.18 -0.18
C MET A 45 -6.16 14.42 -0.63
N ALA A 46 -6.48 14.53 -1.93
CA ALA A 46 -7.30 15.61 -2.45
C ALA A 46 -8.74 15.58 -1.91
N ALA A 47 -9.32 14.38 -1.80
CA ALA A 47 -10.67 14.19 -1.27
C ALA A 47 -10.76 14.47 0.24
N ALA A 48 -9.69 14.22 1.00
CA ALA A 48 -9.60 14.50 2.43
C ALA A 48 -9.33 16.00 2.74
N ALA A 49 -8.78 16.76 1.78
CA ALA A 49 -8.34 18.12 2.00
C ALA A 49 -9.46 19.04 2.53
N GLY A 50 -9.20 19.72 3.67
CA GLY A 50 -10.16 20.61 4.35
C GLY A 50 -11.36 19.89 4.98
N ARG A 51 -11.30 18.55 5.12
CA ARG A 51 -12.39 17.73 5.67
C ARG A 51 -11.93 16.73 6.73
N ARG A 52 -10.71 16.22 6.60
CA ARG A 52 -10.13 15.25 7.50
C ARG A 52 -8.61 15.31 7.49
N SER A 53 -8.00 15.13 8.65
CA SER A 53 -6.55 14.94 8.74
C SER A 53 -6.13 13.73 7.93
N ALA A 54 -5.13 13.89 7.06
CA ALA A 54 -4.59 12.81 6.25
C ALA A 54 -3.07 12.88 6.17
N LEU A 55 -2.44 11.73 6.27
CA LEU A 55 -1.00 11.53 6.18
C LEU A 55 -0.71 10.46 5.14
N ARG A 56 0.32 10.66 4.34
CA ARG A 56 0.98 9.63 3.54
C ARG A 56 2.49 9.74 3.70
N MET A 57 3.18 8.63 3.58
CA MET A 57 4.63 8.57 3.67
C MET A 57 5.22 7.72 2.55
N ASP A 58 6.43 8.05 2.14
CA ASP A 58 7.24 7.17 1.30
C ASP A 58 8.06 6.26 2.21
N ARG A 59 7.94 4.94 2.05
CA ARG A 59 8.76 3.97 2.77
C ARG A 59 10.20 4.01 2.26
N ARG A 60 11.13 3.40 2.99
CA ARG A 60 12.53 3.26 2.57
C ARG A 60 12.61 2.59 1.19
N GLY A 61 13.42 3.18 0.31
CA GLY A 61 13.58 2.74 -1.08
C GLY A 61 12.49 3.22 -2.04
N PHE A 62 11.56 4.07 -1.60
CA PHE A 62 10.46 4.58 -2.41
C PHE A 62 10.40 6.11 -2.41
N GLY A 63 9.87 6.66 -3.49
CA GLY A 63 9.52 8.07 -3.62
C GLY A 63 10.66 9.02 -3.30
N GLN A 64 10.45 9.89 -2.31
CA GLN A 64 11.40 10.91 -1.92
C GLN A 64 12.17 10.58 -0.62
N THR A 65 11.86 9.44 0.04
CA THR A 65 12.61 9.01 1.23
C THR A 65 14.09 8.84 0.91
N ARG A 66 14.94 9.40 1.75
CA ARG A 66 16.39 9.39 1.59
C ARG A 66 17.00 8.27 2.39
N ILE A 67 17.80 7.43 1.75
CA ILE A 67 18.60 6.41 2.41
C ILE A 67 19.97 7.00 2.68
N GLU A 68 20.36 7.06 3.94
CA GLU A 68 21.66 7.56 4.40
C GLU A 68 22.63 6.40 4.63
N ALA A 69 22.12 5.27 5.11
CA ALA A 69 22.88 4.04 5.29
C ALA A 69 21.99 2.81 5.15
N ALA A 70 22.55 1.73 4.63
CA ALA A 70 21.88 0.44 4.55
C ALA A 70 21.88 -0.25 5.94
N THR A 71 20.87 0.03 6.75
CA THR A 71 20.73 -0.53 8.10
C THR A 71 19.59 -1.54 8.19
N PRO A 72 19.67 -2.57 9.06
CA PRO A 72 18.50 -3.42 9.36
C PRO A 72 17.35 -2.55 9.90
N HIS A 73 16.16 -2.74 9.37
CA HIS A 73 15.00 -1.92 9.74
C HIS A 73 13.69 -2.70 9.75
N ALA A 74 12.72 -2.23 10.52
CA ALA A 74 11.36 -2.77 10.55
C ALA A 74 10.36 -1.70 10.11
N MET A 75 9.50 -2.03 9.14
CA MET A 75 8.47 -1.09 8.65
C MET A 75 7.55 -0.60 9.77
N VAL A 76 7.24 -1.46 10.76
CA VAL A 76 6.43 -1.11 11.93
C VAL A 76 7.11 -0.04 12.79
N ALA A 77 8.42 -0.14 12.98
CA ALA A 77 9.20 0.86 13.75
C ALA A 77 9.25 2.21 13.01
N ASP A 78 9.45 2.20 11.70
CA ASP A 78 9.41 3.42 10.88
C ASP A 78 8.06 4.13 10.95
N LEU A 79 6.95 3.38 10.83
CA LEU A 79 5.62 3.96 10.97
C LEU A 79 5.38 4.51 12.38
N LEU A 80 5.80 3.79 13.41
CA LEU A 80 5.69 4.26 14.79
C LEU A 80 6.46 5.58 15.01
N ALA A 81 7.69 5.67 14.50
CA ALA A 81 8.49 6.89 14.57
C ALA A 81 7.80 8.09 13.89
N VAL A 82 7.18 7.88 12.73
CA VAL A 82 6.38 8.93 12.05
C VAL A 82 5.20 9.37 12.91
N LEU A 83 4.44 8.43 13.45
CA LEU A 83 3.26 8.76 14.28
C LEU A 83 3.64 9.49 15.56
N ASP A 84 4.74 9.09 16.20
CA ASP A 84 5.23 9.71 17.45
C ASP A 84 5.79 11.12 17.17
N ALA A 85 6.56 11.30 16.13
CA ALA A 85 7.10 12.61 15.73
C ALA A 85 6.00 13.63 15.40
N LEU A 86 4.85 13.17 14.90
CA LEU A 86 3.70 14.00 14.59
C LEU A 86 2.65 14.07 15.71
N ALA A 87 2.93 13.49 16.87
CA ALA A 87 2.04 13.42 18.03
C ALA A 87 0.64 12.84 17.68
N LEU A 88 0.60 11.79 16.83
CA LEU A 88 -0.62 11.11 16.40
C LEU A 88 -0.85 9.86 17.27
N PRO A 89 -1.59 9.94 18.38
CA PRO A 89 -1.71 8.83 19.32
C PRO A 89 -2.53 7.66 18.77
N ARG A 90 -3.47 7.93 17.86
CA ARG A 90 -4.35 6.92 17.28
C ARG A 90 -4.74 7.33 15.87
N VAL A 91 -4.74 6.36 14.92
CA VAL A 91 -4.91 6.61 13.48
C VAL A 91 -5.82 5.58 12.82
N GLU A 92 -6.40 5.96 11.69
CA GLU A 92 -7.11 5.09 10.75
C GLU A 92 -6.15 4.70 9.63
N LEU A 93 -5.78 3.41 9.52
CA LEU A 93 -4.82 2.94 8.51
C LEU A 93 -5.52 2.52 7.22
N VAL A 94 -5.04 3.01 6.09
CA VAL A 94 -5.44 2.59 4.75
C VAL A 94 -4.19 2.09 4.04
N GLY A 95 -4.10 0.80 3.76
CA GLY A 95 -2.89 0.21 3.19
C GLY A 95 -3.14 -0.64 1.97
N CYS A 96 -2.35 -0.42 0.91
CA CYS A 96 -2.41 -1.19 -0.33
C CYS A 96 -1.26 -2.19 -0.41
N SER A 97 -1.54 -3.46 -0.69
CA SER A 97 -0.53 -4.51 -0.92
C SER A 97 0.49 -4.60 0.24
N GLN A 98 1.75 -4.29 0.02
CA GLN A 98 2.77 -4.18 1.08
C GLN A 98 2.42 -3.12 2.14
N GLY A 99 1.75 -2.02 1.75
CA GLY A 99 1.20 -1.06 2.72
C GLY A 99 0.07 -1.66 3.55
N GLY A 100 -0.71 -2.58 2.98
CA GLY A 100 -1.69 -3.39 3.70
C GLY A 100 -1.04 -4.38 4.68
N ARG A 101 0.08 -4.99 4.28
CA ARG A 101 0.92 -5.79 5.19
C ARG A 101 1.40 -4.96 6.38
N LEU A 102 1.97 -3.78 6.12
CA LEU A 102 2.41 -2.87 7.18
C LEU A 102 1.26 -2.49 8.11
N ALA A 103 0.08 -2.18 7.57
CA ALA A 103 -1.10 -1.86 8.38
C ALA A 103 -1.52 -3.02 9.29
N ILE A 104 -1.51 -4.24 8.79
CA ILE A 104 -1.81 -5.46 9.56
C ILE A 104 -0.77 -5.68 10.65
N ASP A 105 0.51 -5.69 10.28
CA ASP A 105 1.63 -5.94 11.19
C ASP A 105 1.67 -4.88 12.31
N PHE A 106 1.44 -3.60 11.95
CA PHE A 106 1.35 -2.50 12.91
C PHE A 106 0.16 -2.66 13.86
N ALA A 107 -1.02 -3.00 13.34
CA ALA A 107 -2.22 -3.17 14.14
C ALA A 107 -2.10 -4.32 15.16
N LEU A 108 -1.41 -5.40 14.78
CA LEU A 108 -1.13 -6.52 15.69
C LEU A 108 -0.06 -6.21 16.73
N ALA A 109 0.89 -5.32 16.40
CA ALA A 109 1.95 -4.90 17.32
C ALA A 109 1.53 -3.74 18.24
N GLN A 110 0.66 -2.84 17.75
CA GLN A 110 0.26 -1.58 18.40
C GLN A 110 -1.27 -1.39 18.37
N PRO A 111 -2.07 -2.33 18.91
CA PRO A 111 -3.53 -2.28 18.75
C PRO A 111 -4.19 -1.02 19.33
N GLY A 112 -3.63 -0.44 20.37
CA GLY A 112 -4.11 0.81 20.98
C GLY A 112 -3.92 2.06 20.08
N ARG A 113 -3.02 1.98 19.09
CA ARG A 113 -2.71 3.09 18.17
C ARG A 113 -3.63 3.07 16.92
N VAL A 114 -4.52 2.07 16.76
CA VAL A 114 -5.32 1.86 15.55
C VAL A 114 -6.80 2.08 15.85
N ALA A 115 -7.43 2.99 15.12
CA ALA A 115 -8.87 3.27 15.17
C ALA A 115 -9.66 2.34 14.25
N GLY A 116 -9.07 1.95 13.12
CA GLY A 116 -9.62 1.01 12.16
C GLY A 116 -8.63 0.75 11.02
N LEU A 117 -8.98 -0.22 10.17
CA LEU A 117 -8.16 -0.71 9.07
C LEU A 117 -8.95 -0.72 7.77
N THR A 118 -8.37 -0.21 6.70
CA THR A 118 -8.85 -0.42 5.33
C THR A 118 -7.72 -1.05 4.53
N LEU A 119 -7.90 -2.31 4.19
CA LEU A 119 -6.90 -3.15 3.54
C LEU A 119 -7.24 -3.27 2.05
N VAL A 120 -6.34 -2.80 1.19
CA VAL A 120 -6.54 -2.84 -0.27
C VAL A 120 -5.63 -3.91 -0.85
N ALA A 121 -6.21 -5.05 -1.26
CA ALA A 121 -5.48 -6.22 -1.77
C ALA A 121 -4.19 -6.52 -0.95
N PRO A 122 -4.28 -6.68 0.39
CA PRO A 122 -3.12 -6.70 1.26
C PRO A 122 -2.26 -7.94 1.06
N ALA A 123 -0.94 -7.77 1.11
CA ALA A 123 -0.04 -8.86 1.45
C ALA A 123 -0.18 -9.17 2.95
N VAL A 124 0.10 -10.41 3.36
CA VAL A 124 0.00 -10.85 4.76
C VAL A 124 1.20 -11.72 5.12
N THR A 125 1.89 -11.34 6.18
CA THR A 125 3.06 -12.07 6.70
C THR A 125 2.66 -13.47 7.12
N GLY A 126 3.40 -14.49 6.66
CA GLY A 126 3.14 -15.91 7.00
C GLY A 126 1.90 -16.50 6.32
N ALA A 127 1.32 -15.83 5.34
CA ALA A 127 0.29 -16.42 4.49
C ALA A 127 0.88 -17.58 3.65
N PRO A 128 0.09 -18.63 3.31
CA PRO A 128 0.55 -19.70 2.44
C PRO A 128 1.06 -19.19 1.10
N GLU A 129 2.10 -19.82 0.57
CA GLU A 129 2.61 -19.49 -0.75
C GLU A 129 1.52 -19.64 -1.83
N PRO A 130 1.41 -18.68 -2.77
CA PRO A 130 0.41 -18.76 -3.83
C PRO A 130 0.81 -19.81 -4.88
N VAL A 131 -0.20 -20.50 -5.41
CA VAL A 131 -0.03 -21.27 -6.64
C VAL A 131 -0.31 -20.35 -7.82
N LEU A 132 0.72 -20.04 -8.59
CA LEU A 132 0.60 -19.17 -9.76
C LEU A 132 0.04 -19.96 -10.95
N ASN A 133 -0.87 -19.37 -11.70
CA ASN A 133 -1.24 -19.94 -12.99
C ASN A 133 -0.14 -19.67 -14.04
N ALA A 134 -0.16 -20.39 -15.17
CA ALA A 134 0.88 -20.31 -16.18
C ALA A 134 1.12 -18.89 -16.72
N GLN A 135 0.07 -18.06 -16.82
CA GLN A 135 0.18 -16.70 -17.32
C GLN A 135 0.89 -15.78 -16.31
N VAL A 136 0.54 -15.88 -15.03
CA VAL A 136 1.20 -15.11 -13.97
C VAL A 136 2.64 -15.58 -13.81
N GLN A 137 2.89 -16.89 -13.87
CA GLN A 137 4.24 -17.44 -13.80
C GLN A 137 5.11 -16.91 -14.94
N ALA A 138 4.63 -16.92 -16.17
CA ALA A 138 5.39 -16.42 -17.32
C ALA A 138 5.74 -14.92 -17.19
N LEU A 139 4.86 -14.11 -16.59
CA LEU A 139 5.16 -12.70 -16.30
C LEU A 139 6.20 -12.57 -15.19
N ALA A 140 6.10 -13.35 -14.12
CA ALA A 140 7.09 -13.37 -13.05
C ALA A 140 8.48 -13.77 -13.58
N ASP A 141 8.57 -14.86 -14.36
CA ASP A 141 9.83 -15.31 -14.98
C ASP A 141 10.44 -14.23 -15.89
N ALA A 142 9.59 -13.48 -16.62
CA ALA A 142 10.06 -12.40 -17.49
C ALA A 142 10.57 -11.18 -16.67
N ILE A 143 9.94 -10.88 -15.53
CA ILE A 143 10.40 -9.84 -14.57
C ILE A 143 11.76 -10.22 -14.01
N ASP A 144 11.91 -11.46 -13.50
CA ASP A 144 13.15 -11.97 -12.94
C ASP A 144 14.29 -11.96 -13.99
N ALA A 145 14.00 -12.35 -15.23
CA ALA A 145 14.96 -12.30 -16.33
C ALA A 145 15.36 -10.86 -16.72
N ALA A 146 14.45 -9.90 -16.61
CA ALA A 146 14.76 -8.49 -16.84
C ALA A 146 15.63 -7.92 -15.71
N GLU A 147 15.32 -8.25 -14.45
CA GLU A 147 16.09 -7.88 -13.27
C GLU A 147 17.52 -8.43 -13.36
N ALA A 148 17.68 -9.74 -13.57
CA ALA A 148 18.97 -10.40 -13.68
C ALA A 148 19.86 -9.83 -14.81
N ALA A 149 19.24 -9.29 -15.87
CA ALA A 149 19.92 -8.63 -16.99
C ALA A 149 20.12 -7.12 -16.77
N GLY A 150 19.72 -6.55 -15.63
CA GLY A 150 19.78 -5.12 -15.35
C GLY A 150 18.89 -4.24 -16.24
N ARG A 151 17.89 -4.83 -16.92
CA ARG A 151 16.98 -4.11 -17.81
C ARG A 151 15.80 -3.52 -17.03
N LEU A 152 16.09 -2.55 -16.16
CA LEU A 152 15.11 -1.97 -15.23
C LEU A 152 13.91 -1.33 -15.93
N ASP A 153 14.05 -0.77 -17.13
CA ASP A 153 12.92 -0.21 -17.89
C ASP A 153 12.01 -1.29 -18.46
N ASP A 154 12.55 -2.45 -18.81
CA ASP A 154 11.76 -3.62 -19.24
C ASP A 154 11.02 -4.19 -18.01
N MET A 155 11.72 -4.36 -16.91
CA MET A 155 11.14 -4.78 -15.62
C MET A 155 9.97 -3.88 -15.23
N ASN A 156 10.16 -2.56 -15.25
CA ASN A 156 9.11 -1.58 -14.93
C ASN A 156 7.86 -1.73 -15.83
N ARG A 157 8.05 -1.98 -17.14
CA ARG A 157 6.92 -2.24 -18.07
C ARG A 157 6.21 -3.56 -17.76
N LEU A 158 6.96 -4.61 -17.46
CA LEU A 158 6.40 -5.91 -17.09
C LEU A 158 5.62 -5.86 -15.77
N GLU A 159 6.13 -5.12 -14.79
CA GLU A 159 5.43 -4.88 -13.52
C GLU A 159 4.15 -4.05 -13.72
N ALA A 160 4.15 -3.06 -14.62
CA ALA A 160 2.91 -2.37 -14.99
C ALA A 160 1.87 -3.34 -15.59
N ARG A 161 2.34 -4.31 -16.39
CA ARG A 161 1.47 -5.34 -16.96
C ARG A 161 0.89 -6.25 -15.88
N LEU A 162 1.68 -6.60 -14.87
CA LEU A 162 1.26 -7.45 -13.77
C LEU A 162 0.32 -6.72 -12.80
N TRP A 163 0.71 -5.54 -12.34
CA TRP A 163 0.08 -4.85 -11.20
C TRP A 163 -0.95 -3.80 -11.61
N LEU A 164 -0.71 -3.07 -12.72
CA LEU A 164 -1.61 -1.99 -13.14
C LEU A 164 -2.68 -2.47 -14.11
N TYR A 165 -2.33 -3.34 -15.07
CA TYR A 165 -3.32 -3.79 -16.06
C TYR A 165 -4.09 -5.03 -15.61
N GLY A 166 -3.50 -5.85 -14.75
CA GLY A 166 -3.96 -7.17 -14.40
C GLY A 166 -3.48 -8.22 -15.44
N PRO A 167 -3.02 -9.40 -14.99
CA PRO A 167 -2.26 -10.34 -15.80
C PRO A 167 -3.03 -10.87 -17.02
N ALA A 168 -4.35 -10.98 -16.92
CA ALA A 168 -5.22 -11.51 -17.98
C ALA A 168 -5.79 -10.40 -18.90
N ARG A 169 -5.31 -9.16 -18.79
CA ARG A 169 -5.84 -8.03 -19.54
C ARG A 169 -4.85 -7.50 -20.56
N PRO A 170 -5.33 -6.84 -21.64
CA PRO A 170 -4.44 -6.29 -22.64
C PRO A 170 -3.55 -5.19 -22.07
N GLU A 171 -2.35 -5.11 -22.59
CA GLU A 171 -1.45 -4.01 -22.31
C GLU A 171 -2.10 -2.67 -22.69
N GLY A 172 -1.94 -1.65 -21.86
CA GLY A 172 -2.53 -0.34 -22.09
C GLY A 172 -4.01 -0.21 -21.67
N ARG A 173 -4.60 -1.19 -20.99
CA ARG A 173 -5.95 -1.07 -20.41
C ARG A 173 -6.07 0.19 -19.56
N VAL A 174 -5.04 0.50 -18.79
CA VAL A 174 -4.88 1.77 -18.07
C VAL A 174 -3.81 2.59 -18.80
N GLY A 175 -4.18 3.74 -19.31
CA GLY A 175 -3.30 4.62 -20.08
C GLY A 175 -3.14 6.01 -19.44
N GLY A 176 -2.56 6.94 -20.22
CA GLY A 176 -2.42 8.35 -19.85
C GLY A 176 -1.69 8.54 -18.52
N ALA A 177 -2.13 9.55 -17.75
CA ALA A 177 -1.48 9.98 -16.52
C ALA A 177 -1.33 8.87 -15.46
N ALA A 178 -2.27 7.93 -15.36
CA ALA A 178 -2.18 6.83 -14.39
C ALA A 178 -1.02 5.87 -14.72
N ARG A 179 -0.84 5.53 -16.01
CA ARG A 179 0.28 4.70 -16.45
C ARG A 179 1.62 5.44 -16.29
N GLU A 180 1.67 6.69 -16.67
CA GLU A 180 2.88 7.51 -16.55
C GLU A 180 3.29 7.65 -15.08
N LEU A 181 2.33 7.89 -14.20
CA LEU A 181 2.59 7.97 -12.76
C LEU A 181 3.06 6.62 -12.19
N PHE A 182 2.45 5.50 -12.58
CA PHE A 182 2.95 4.17 -12.18
C PHE A 182 4.41 3.98 -12.55
N LEU A 183 4.76 4.19 -13.83
CA LEU A 183 6.13 4.00 -14.32
C LEU A 183 7.13 4.94 -13.63
N ALA A 184 6.70 6.17 -13.32
CA ALA A 184 7.54 7.11 -12.60
C ALA A 184 7.77 6.70 -11.13
N MET A 185 6.73 6.22 -10.43
CA MET A 185 6.85 5.76 -9.05
C MET A 185 7.71 4.50 -8.95
N ASN A 186 7.37 3.49 -9.74
CA ASN A 186 8.08 2.22 -9.72
C ASN A 186 9.52 2.36 -10.24
N GLY A 187 9.73 3.19 -11.25
CA GLY A 187 11.08 3.49 -11.75
C GLY A 187 12.01 4.11 -10.72
N ILE A 188 11.50 4.86 -9.73
CA ILE A 188 12.27 5.33 -8.58
C ILE A 188 12.63 4.15 -7.68
N ALA A 189 11.66 3.31 -7.32
CA ALA A 189 11.90 2.17 -6.45
C ALA A 189 12.95 1.20 -7.02
N LEU A 190 12.84 0.87 -8.31
CA LEU A 190 13.78 -0.01 -9.01
C LEU A 190 15.23 0.53 -9.06
N ARG A 191 15.42 1.83 -8.90
CA ARG A 191 16.74 2.50 -8.95
C ARG A 191 17.22 2.99 -7.60
N SER A 192 16.41 2.79 -6.54
CA SER A 192 16.75 3.21 -5.19
C SER A 192 17.95 2.42 -4.65
N PRO A 193 18.83 3.05 -3.88
CA PRO A 193 19.90 2.33 -3.20
C PRO A 193 19.31 1.32 -2.20
N PRO A 194 20.06 0.26 -1.85
CA PRO A 194 19.64 -0.70 -0.85
C PRO A 194 19.32 -0.02 0.50
N ALA A 195 18.17 -0.28 1.05
CA ALA A 195 17.74 0.27 2.34
C ALA A 195 18.27 -0.53 3.56
N GLY A 196 18.90 -1.66 3.32
CA GLY A 196 19.30 -2.63 4.34
C GLY A 196 18.34 -3.78 4.50
N GLY A 197 18.65 -4.70 5.40
CA GLY A 197 17.83 -5.89 5.65
C GLY A 197 16.48 -5.55 6.30
N LEU A 198 15.38 -6.00 5.71
CA LEU A 198 14.07 -5.88 6.34
C LEU A 198 13.94 -6.91 7.48
N VAL A 199 13.64 -6.43 8.69
CA VAL A 199 13.27 -7.27 9.82
C VAL A 199 11.75 -7.48 9.78
N ASP A 200 11.35 -8.69 9.49
CA ASP A 200 9.94 -9.07 9.38
C ASP A 200 9.24 -9.08 10.73
N ALA A 201 7.98 -8.65 10.74
CA ALA A 201 7.10 -8.84 11.88
C ALA A 201 6.74 -10.35 12.04
N PRO A 202 6.33 -10.78 13.24
CA PRO A 202 5.81 -12.14 13.43
C PRO A 202 4.66 -12.45 12.48
N PRO A 203 4.50 -13.73 12.04
CA PRO A 203 3.45 -14.09 11.09
C PRO A 203 2.05 -13.58 11.50
N ALA A 204 1.44 -12.78 10.64
CA ALA A 204 0.13 -12.19 10.85
C ALA A 204 -1.02 -13.12 10.44
N TRP A 205 -0.77 -14.00 9.45
CA TRP A 205 -1.80 -14.89 8.91
C TRP A 205 -2.56 -15.70 9.96
N PRO A 206 -1.91 -16.36 10.95
CA PRO A 206 -2.63 -17.08 12.01
C PRO A 206 -3.33 -16.18 13.02
N ARG A 207 -3.15 -14.85 12.94
CA ARG A 207 -3.62 -13.86 13.93
C ARG A 207 -4.61 -12.84 13.36
N LEU A 208 -5.11 -13.02 12.13
CA LEU A 208 -6.02 -12.07 11.48
C LEU A 208 -7.29 -11.80 12.27
N GLU A 209 -7.77 -12.77 13.04
CA GLU A 209 -8.95 -12.65 13.91
C GLU A 209 -8.73 -11.69 15.10
N ALA A 210 -7.47 -11.41 15.44
CA ALA A 210 -7.08 -10.51 16.53
C ALA A 210 -6.91 -9.04 16.08
N LEU A 211 -7.17 -8.72 14.81
CA LEU A 211 -7.07 -7.35 14.30
C LEU A 211 -8.06 -6.41 15.02
N PRO A 212 -7.61 -5.24 15.51
CA PRO A 212 -8.47 -4.31 16.24
C PRO A 212 -9.39 -3.51 15.33
N GLY A 213 -10.48 -3.03 15.90
CA GLY A 213 -11.38 -2.02 15.32
C GLY A 213 -12.19 -2.50 14.15
N PRO A 214 -12.85 -1.63 13.42
CA PRO A 214 -13.51 -2.00 12.18
C PRO A 214 -12.46 -2.32 11.12
N VAL A 215 -12.58 -3.50 10.49
CA VAL A 215 -11.75 -3.89 9.36
C VAL A 215 -12.57 -3.81 8.07
N ARG A 216 -11.99 -3.20 7.05
CA ARG A 216 -12.56 -3.04 5.72
C ARG A 216 -11.61 -3.65 4.72
N LEU A 217 -12.12 -4.34 3.73
CA LEU A 217 -11.32 -5.01 2.70
C LEU A 217 -11.79 -4.59 1.32
N VAL A 218 -10.86 -4.12 0.51
CA VAL A 218 -11.09 -3.66 -0.87
C VAL A 218 -10.17 -4.44 -1.79
N TRP A 219 -10.66 -4.88 -2.95
CA TRP A 219 -9.80 -5.47 -3.98
C TRP A 219 -10.36 -5.25 -5.36
N GLY A 220 -9.51 -5.25 -6.37
CA GLY A 220 -9.91 -5.24 -7.77
C GLY A 220 -10.17 -6.66 -8.27
N GLU A 221 -11.27 -6.87 -9.00
CA GLU A 221 -11.63 -8.19 -9.57
C GLU A 221 -10.75 -8.58 -10.76
N LEU A 222 -9.92 -7.67 -11.27
CA LEU A 222 -8.93 -7.93 -12.33
C LEU A 222 -7.51 -8.15 -11.79
N ASP A 223 -7.34 -8.19 -10.48
CA ASP A 223 -6.07 -8.48 -9.84
C ASP A 223 -5.61 -9.93 -10.10
N LEU A 224 -4.43 -10.29 -9.66
CA LEU A 224 -3.92 -11.65 -9.75
C LEU A 224 -4.90 -12.62 -9.07
N PRO A 225 -5.26 -13.72 -9.72
CA PRO A 225 -6.30 -14.64 -9.19
C PRO A 225 -6.03 -15.12 -7.77
N HIS A 226 -4.77 -15.38 -7.43
CA HIS A 226 -4.41 -15.79 -6.08
C HIS A 226 -4.55 -14.67 -5.03
N LEU A 227 -4.42 -13.38 -5.43
CA LEU A 227 -4.65 -12.24 -4.53
C LEU A 227 -6.14 -12.00 -4.32
N VAL A 228 -6.96 -12.12 -5.36
CA VAL A 228 -8.43 -12.07 -5.24
C VAL A 228 -8.90 -13.18 -4.29
N GLU A 229 -8.41 -14.41 -4.47
CA GLU A 229 -8.71 -15.53 -3.57
C GLU A 229 -8.20 -15.27 -2.15
N ARG A 230 -7.01 -14.70 -2.00
CA ARG A 230 -6.46 -14.30 -0.70
C ARG A 230 -7.36 -13.29 0.01
N CYS A 231 -7.90 -12.32 -0.70
CA CYS A 231 -8.86 -11.37 -0.12
C CYS A 231 -10.11 -12.07 0.38
N ARG A 232 -10.65 -13.06 -0.35
CA ARG A 232 -11.80 -13.88 0.10
C ARG A 232 -11.46 -14.69 1.34
N GLN A 233 -10.27 -15.28 1.41
CA GLN A 233 -9.81 -16.01 2.60
C GLN A 233 -9.64 -15.10 3.81
N ILE A 234 -9.11 -13.89 3.64
CA ILE A 234 -9.02 -12.87 4.70
C ILE A 234 -10.43 -12.49 5.18
N ALA A 235 -11.35 -12.26 4.25
CA ALA A 235 -12.74 -11.91 4.56
C ALA A 235 -13.45 -13.01 5.39
N ALA A 236 -13.18 -14.26 5.09
CA ALA A 236 -13.75 -15.40 5.83
C ALA A 236 -13.19 -15.54 7.26
N ARG A 237 -12.03 -14.93 7.55
CA ARG A 237 -11.34 -15.07 8.84
C ARG A 237 -11.56 -13.89 9.79
N ILE A 238 -11.86 -12.70 9.28
CA ILE A 238 -12.01 -11.50 10.12
C ILE A 238 -13.49 -11.28 10.45
N PRO A 239 -13.90 -11.43 11.71
CA PRO A 239 -15.31 -11.21 12.10
C PRO A 239 -15.77 -9.78 11.78
N GLY A 240 -16.94 -9.64 11.16
CA GLY A 240 -17.52 -8.32 10.88
C GLY A 240 -16.81 -7.49 9.82
N VAL A 241 -15.86 -8.06 9.06
CA VAL A 241 -15.20 -7.36 7.96
C VAL A 241 -16.22 -6.91 6.92
N ARG A 242 -16.12 -5.66 6.46
CA ARG A 242 -16.89 -5.15 5.32
C ARG A 242 -16.03 -5.20 4.06
N CYS A 243 -16.61 -5.67 2.95
CA CYS A 243 -15.89 -5.95 1.72
C CYS A 243 -16.41 -5.14 0.54
N TRP A 244 -15.49 -4.64 -0.30
CA TRP A 244 -15.79 -3.93 -1.55
C TRP A 244 -14.95 -4.52 -2.71
N PRO A 245 -15.45 -5.55 -3.40
CA PRO A 245 -14.86 -5.98 -4.67
C PRO A 245 -15.13 -4.94 -5.76
N MET A 246 -14.07 -4.40 -6.36
CA MET A 246 -14.16 -3.35 -7.37
C MET A 246 -14.10 -3.96 -8.78
N GLN A 247 -15.20 -3.83 -9.52
CA GLN A 247 -15.29 -4.32 -10.89
C GLN A 247 -14.42 -3.47 -11.85
N GLY A 248 -13.78 -4.14 -12.81
CA GLY A 248 -13.00 -3.46 -13.84
C GLY A 248 -11.64 -2.89 -13.39
N VAL A 249 -11.22 -3.15 -12.17
CA VAL A 249 -10.00 -2.63 -11.51
C VAL A 249 -9.06 -3.79 -11.16
N ALA A 250 -7.76 -3.58 -11.27
CA ALA A 250 -6.73 -4.55 -10.88
C ALA A 250 -6.17 -4.23 -9.48
N HIS A 251 -4.83 -4.31 -9.31
CA HIS A 251 -4.17 -4.27 -8.00
C HIS A 251 -4.14 -2.90 -7.34
N LEU A 252 -4.26 -1.81 -8.11
CA LEU A 252 -4.03 -0.44 -7.65
C LEU A 252 -5.29 0.45 -7.80
N PRO A 253 -6.40 0.14 -7.11
CA PRO A 253 -7.68 0.86 -7.26
C PRO A 253 -7.57 2.38 -7.12
N ALA A 254 -6.76 2.86 -6.19
CA ALA A 254 -6.59 4.28 -5.93
C ALA A 254 -5.91 5.02 -7.10
N LEU A 255 -5.10 4.33 -7.91
CA LEU A 255 -4.46 4.87 -9.10
C LEU A 255 -5.32 4.69 -10.36
N GLU A 256 -5.92 3.50 -10.52
CA GLU A 256 -6.67 3.13 -11.73
C GLU A 256 -8.03 3.84 -11.83
N ALA A 257 -8.72 3.95 -10.69
CA ALA A 257 -10.09 4.46 -10.61
C ALA A 257 -10.27 5.33 -9.35
N PRO A 258 -9.54 6.46 -9.21
CA PRO A 258 -9.51 7.26 -7.98
C PRO A 258 -10.89 7.76 -7.55
N ALA A 259 -11.77 8.11 -8.48
CA ALA A 259 -13.12 8.55 -8.16
C ALA A 259 -13.97 7.41 -7.55
N ALA A 260 -13.91 6.21 -8.12
CA ALA A 260 -14.60 5.02 -7.61
C ALA A 260 -14.00 4.56 -6.28
N PHE A 261 -12.69 4.59 -6.13
CA PHE A 261 -12.03 4.27 -4.86
C PHE A 261 -12.43 5.26 -3.75
N ASN A 262 -12.45 6.56 -4.04
CA ASN A 262 -12.92 7.58 -3.08
C ASN A 262 -14.40 7.40 -2.72
N ALA A 263 -15.25 6.91 -3.63
CA ALA A 263 -16.62 6.55 -3.30
C ALA A 263 -16.67 5.40 -2.28
N VAL A 264 -15.83 4.38 -2.44
CA VAL A 264 -15.67 3.31 -1.44
C VAL A 264 -15.23 3.88 -0.08
N LEU A 265 -14.26 4.81 -0.05
CA LEU A 265 -13.84 5.43 1.20
C LEU A 265 -14.96 6.24 1.88
N ARG A 266 -15.84 6.91 1.10
CA ARG A 266 -17.02 7.60 1.64
C ARG A 266 -18.04 6.60 2.20
N GLU A 267 -18.38 5.57 1.47
CA GLU A 267 -19.28 4.51 1.92
C GLU A 267 -18.76 3.81 3.17
N ALA A 268 -17.45 3.69 3.29
CA ALA A 268 -16.76 3.17 4.47
C ALA A 268 -16.76 4.14 5.66
N GLY A 269 -17.23 5.39 5.49
CA GLY A 269 -17.24 6.44 6.52
C GLY A 269 -15.88 7.09 6.78
N LEU A 270 -14.95 6.96 5.84
CA LEU A 270 -13.59 7.48 5.97
C LEU A 270 -13.41 8.88 5.35
N LEU A 271 -14.21 9.21 4.37
CA LEU A 271 -14.32 10.53 3.76
C LEU A 271 -15.77 11.01 3.87
N ASP A 272 -15.94 12.32 3.94
CA ASP A 272 -17.28 12.92 3.88
C ASP A 272 -17.82 12.91 2.45
N GLY A 273 -19.14 12.86 2.29
CA GLY A 273 -19.82 12.86 1.01
C GLY A 273 -19.75 14.22 0.29
#